data_0bbe3ea0eb752a1e829c15277e41fcb7
#
_entry.id   0bbe3ea0eb752a1e829c15277e41fcb7
#
_cell.length_a   1.000
_cell.length_b   1.000
_cell.length_c   1.000
_cell.angle_alpha   90.00
_cell.angle_beta   90.00
_cell.angle_gamma   90.00
#
_symmetry.space_group_name_H-M   'P 1'
#
loop_
_entity.id
_entity.type
_entity.pdbx_description
1 polymer ?
#
loop_
_entity_poly.entity_id
_entity_poly.type
_entity_poly.pdbx_seq_one_letter_code
_entity_poly.pdbx_strand_id
1 'polypeptide(L)'
;RQMCIRDRVPSVTTILSGTSTKDGIEQWKRRVGEKEAERVVKESTDIGSAVHESIEEYLHGNEWNNFSDSRTDLIAKSITEKFISDGLRLIDETWGLEVGLILDGLYAGTADCVGLVKGIPSIIDFKTAKKIKRRDWIEDYFLQGCAYANAHNVMFNTNIKQVVILMIDRDLIFKEFTVKGHEFDFFTNKWKQKIIQFNRNT
;
A
#
# COMPACT_ATOMS: atom_id res chain seq x y z
N ARG A 1 -20.37 -27.97 -0.54
CA ARG A 1 -19.76 -26.62 -0.64
C ARG A 1 -18.29 -26.83 -0.96
N GLN A 2 -17.91 -26.66 -2.24
CA GLN A 2 -16.50 -26.52 -2.61
C GLN A 2 -15.96 -25.27 -1.92
N MET A 3 -15.12 -25.44 -0.91
CA MET A 3 -14.36 -24.36 -0.32
C MET A 3 -13.42 -23.83 -1.42
N CYS A 4 -13.59 -22.57 -1.80
CA CYS A 4 -12.74 -21.92 -2.79
C CYS A 4 -11.28 -21.99 -2.34
N ILE A 5 -10.39 -22.40 -3.25
CA ILE A 5 -8.92 -22.43 -3.07
C ILE A 5 -8.37 -21.06 -2.63
N ARG A 6 -9.10 -19.98 -2.88
CA ARG A 6 -8.81 -18.59 -2.43
C ARG A 6 -8.59 -18.45 -0.92
N ASP A 7 -9.19 -19.31 -0.09
CA ASP A 7 -9.12 -19.23 1.37
C ASP A 7 -7.84 -19.85 1.97
N ARG A 8 -6.88 -20.27 1.16
CA ARG A 8 -5.69 -21.02 1.60
C ARG A 8 -4.34 -20.38 1.33
N VAL A 9 -4.29 -19.23 0.67
CA VAL A 9 -3.02 -18.54 0.42
C VAL A 9 -2.85 -17.35 1.39
N PRO A 10 -1.62 -17.12 1.91
CA PRO A 10 -1.35 -15.98 2.77
C PRO A 10 -1.50 -14.66 1.99
N SER A 11 -1.88 -13.59 2.70
CA SER A 11 -1.82 -12.26 2.09
C SER A 11 -0.38 -11.76 1.95
N VAL A 12 -0.14 -10.86 0.99
CA VAL A 12 1.16 -10.18 0.83
C VAL A 12 1.61 -9.56 2.16
N THR A 13 0.71 -8.88 2.87
CA THR A 13 1.00 -8.26 4.16
C THR A 13 1.31 -9.28 5.26
N THR A 14 0.68 -10.47 5.23
CA THR A 14 0.99 -11.58 6.14
C THR A 14 2.42 -12.09 5.91
N ILE A 15 2.82 -12.30 4.64
CA ILE A 15 4.19 -12.73 4.31
C ILE A 15 5.21 -11.67 4.75
N LEU A 16 4.98 -10.40 4.46
CA LEU A 16 5.87 -9.31 4.87
C LEU A 16 6.01 -9.26 6.40
N SER A 17 4.91 -9.26 7.14
CA SER A 17 4.93 -9.22 8.61
C SER A 17 5.57 -10.46 9.24
N GLY A 18 5.44 -11.63 8.62
CA GLY A 18 6.04 -12.89 9.07
C GLY A 18 7.54 -13.03 8.76
N THR A 19 8.07 -12.19 7.88
CA THR A 19 9.48 -12.23 7.44
C THR A 19 10.26 -10.95 7.74
N SER A 20 9.64 -9.96 8.37
CA SER A 20 10.29 -8.71 8.81
C SER A 20 10.71 -8.79 10.26
N THR A 21 11.81 -8.11 10.62
CA THR A 21 12.22 -7.96 12.01
C THR A 21 11.30 -6.98 12.73
N LYS A 22 10.73 -7.39 13.85
CA LYS A 22 9.78 -6.58 14.65
C LYS A 22 10.47 -5.66 15.66
N ASP A 23 11.79 -5.70 15.73
CA ASP A 23 12.59 -5.06 16.79
C ASP A 23 12.30 -3.56 16.93
N GLY A 24 12.17 -2.82 15.83
CA GLY A 24 11.91 -1.39 15.87
C GLY A 24 10.54 -1.03 16.43
N ILE A 25 9.51 -1.81 16.09
CA ILE A 25 8.14 -1.59 16.58
C ILE A 25 8.04 -1.94 18.07
N GLU A 26 8.68 -3.05 18.49
CA GLU A 26 8.70 -3.45 19.87
C GLU A 26 9.47 -2.46 20.75
N GLN A 27 10.62 -1.97 20.30
CA GLN A 27 11.38 -0.93 21.00
C GLN A 27 10.57 0.36 21.11
N TRP A 28 9.87 0.76 20.04
CA TRP A 28 9.00 1.94 20.08
C TRP A 28 7.84 1.75 21.08
N LYS A 29 7.16 0.58 21.08
CA LYS A 29 6.09 0.27 22.04
C LYS A 29 6.57 0.34 23.48
N ARG A 30 7.74 -0.24 23.78
CA ARG A 30 8.35 -0.17 25.11
C ARG A 30 8.64 1.26 25.57
N ARG A 31 9.06 2.14 24.64
CA ARG A 31 9.39 3.55 24.92
C ARG A 31 8.15 4.40 25.20
N VAL A 32 7.08 4.23 24.44
CA VAL A 32 5.86 5.07 24.55
C VAL A 32 4.82 4.49 25.50
N GLY A 33 4.90 3.21 25.83
CA GLY A 33 3.92 2.47 26.59
C GLY A 33 2.80 1.88 25.71
N GLU A 34 2.23 0.77 26.14
CA GLU A 34 1.30 -0.04 25.35
C GLU A 34 0.02 0.74 24.98
N LYS A 35 -0.60 1.39 25.95
CA LYS A 35 -1.83 2.19 25.73
C LYS A 35 -1.63 3.32 24.71
N GLU A 36 -0.51 4.04 24.80
CA GLU A 36 -0.21 5.11 23.84
C GLU A 36 0.14 4.55 22.47
N ALA A 37 0.84 3.42 22.40
CA ALA A 37 1.12 2.73 21.15
C ALA A 37 -0.18 2.30 20.45
N GLU A 38 -1.12 1.70 21.18
CA GLU A 38 -2.44 1.30 20.64
C GLU A 38 -3.22 2.51 20.14
N ARG A 39 -3.25 3.60 20.91
CA ARG A 39 -3.90 4.85 20.51
C ARG A 39 -3.34 5.40 19.20
N VAL A 40 -2.00 5.46 19.08
CA VAL A 40 -1.32 5.95 17.89
C VAL A 40 -1.55 5.05 16.68
N VAL A 41 -1.54 3.74 16.87
CA VAL A 41 -1.83 2.77 15.80
C VAL A 41 -3.27 2.93 15.34
N LYS A 42 -4.23 2.96 16.27
CA LYS A 42 -5.65 3.15 15.95
C LYS A 42 -5.87 4.45 15.17
N GLU A 43 -5.40 5.59 15.68
CA GLU A 43 -5.51 6.89 15.01
C GLU A 43 -4.93 6.85 13.58
N SER A 44 -3.76 6.20 13.40
CA SER A 44 -3.13 6.08 12.10
C SER A 44 -3.91 5.19 11.14
N THR A 45 -4.52 4.11 11.64
CA THR A 45 -5.37 3.21 10.86
C THR A 45 -6.66 3.92 10.44
N ASP A 46 -7.33 4.60 11.39
CA ASP A 46 -8.58 5.32 11.11
C ASP A 46 -8.36 6.39 10.02
N ILE A 47 -7.30 7.21 10.15
CA ILE A 47 -6.94 8.20 9.13
C ILE A 47 -6.62 7.53 7.79
N GLY A 48 -5.82 6.46 7.80
CA GLY A 48 -5.44 5.75 6.58
C GLY A 48 -6.66 5.21 5.84
N SER A 49 -7.57 4.53 6.55
CA SER A 49 -8.80 3.98 5.96
C SER A 49 -9.69 5.05 5.37
N ALA A 50 -9.93 6.15 6.10
CA ALA A 50 -10.74 7.26 5.62
C ALA A 50 -10.15 7.93 4.37
N VAL A 51 -8.81 8.06 4.30
CA VAL A 51 -8.12 8.62 3.12
C VAL A 51 -8.27 7.69 1.92
N HIS A 52 -8.05 6.37 2.09
CA HIS A 52 -8.18 5.40 1.00
C HIS A 52 -9.60 5.38 0.43
N GLU A 53 -10.62 5.28 1.31
CA GLU A 53 -12.03 5.32 0.91
C GLU A 53 -12.36 6.61 0.13
N SER A 54 -11.91 7.76 0.62
CA SER A 54 -12.16 9.05 -0.05
C SER A 54 -11.43 9.18 -1.39
N ILE A 55 -10.21 8.64 -1.53
CA ILE A 55 -9.50 8.61 -2.81
C ILE A 55 -10.22 7.71 -3.81
N GLU A 56 -10.69 6.54 -3.36
CA GLU A 56 -11.45 5.60 -4.19
C GLU A 56 -12.73 6.27 -4.71
N GLU A 57 -13.53 6.88 -3.82
CA GLU A 57 -14.75 7.60 -4.20
C GLU A 57 -14.47 8.75 -5.17
N TYR A 58 -13.41 9.54 -4.91
CA TYR A 58 -13.00 10.61 -5.83
C TYR A 58 -12.65 10.08 -7.23
N LEU A 59 -11.87 9.01 -7.32
CA LEU A 59 -11.46 8.41 -8.59
C LEU A 59 -12.62 7.73 -9.35
N HIS A 60 -13.65 7.28 -8.62
CA HIS A 60 -14.92 6.83 -9.22
C HIS A 60 -15.83 7.97 -9.67
N GLY A 61 -15.50 9.23 -9.34
CA GLY A 61 -16.34 10.40 -9.63
C GLY A 61 -17.55 10.54 -8.71
N ASN A 62 -17.51 9.87 -7.56
CA ASN A 62 -18.53 9.95 -6.52
C ASN A 62 -18.27 11.10 -5.53
N GLU A 63 -19.19 11.27 -4.58
CA GLU A 63 -19.01 12.20 -3.46
C GLU A 63 -18.01 11.61 -2.46
N TRP A 64 -16.83 12.22 -2.37
CA TRP A 64 -15.71 11.76 -1.55
C TRP A 64 -15.53 12.49 -0.22
N ASN A 65 -16.18 13.67 -0.06
CA ASN A 65 -15.94 14.58 1.07
C ASN A 65 -16.93 14.34 2.22
N ASN A 66 -17.12 13.09 2.61
CA ASN A 66 -18.04 12.70 3.67
C ASN A 66 -17.30 12.50 5.00
N PHE A 67 -16.72 13.58 5.54
CA PHE A 67 -15.98 13.58 6.79
C PHE A 67 -16.80 14.21 7.92
N SER A 68 -16.68 13.66 9.13
CA SER A 68 -17.21 14.28 10.34
C SER A 68 -16.29 15.39 10.87
N ASP A 69 -16.74 16.13 11.90
CA ASP A 69 -15.93 17.14 12.59
C ASP A 69 -14.92 16.52 13.58
N SER A 70 -14.73 15.21 13.58
CA SER A 70 -13.72 14.56 14.43
C SER A 70 -12.31 14.98 14.02
N ARG A 71 -11.40 15.00 14.99
CA ARG A 71 -10.01 15.36 14.71
C ARG A 71 -9.37 14.45 13.65
N THR A 72 -9.67 13.16 13.69
CA THR A 72 -9.14 12.18 12.73
C THR A 72 -9.67 12.42 11.33
N ASP A 73 -10.98 12.73 11.20
CA ASP A 73 -11.60 13.01 9.92
C ASP A 73 -11.12 14.32 9.31
N LEU A 74 -10.92 15.36 10.12
CA LEU A 74 -10.35 16.62 9.63
C LEU A 74 -8.92 16.46 9.11
N ILE A 75 -8.10 15.61 9.76
CA ILE A 75 -6.77 15.27 9.26
C ILE A 75 -6.88 14.45 7.96
N ALA A 76 -7.75 13.43 7.91
CA ALA A 76 -7.97 12.62 6.73
C ALA A 76 -8.44 13.45 5.54
N LYS A 77 -9.40 14.37 5.77
CA LYS A 77 -9.88 15.32 4.76
C LYS A 77 -8.74 16.14 4.16
N SER A 78 -7.92 16.77 5.00
CA SER A 78 -6.81 17.61 4.53
C SER A 78 -5.78 16.79 3.73
N ILE A 79 -5.49 15.56 4.16
CA ILE A 79 -4.60 14.64 3.44
C ILE A 79 -5.22 14.23 2.09
N THR A 80 -6.52 13.92 2.05
CA THR A 80 -7.22 13.57 0.79
C THR A 80 -7.20 14.74 -0.19
N GLU A 81 -7.51 15.96 0.28
CA GLU A 81 -7.41 17.18 -0.55
C GLU A 81 -5.99 17.35 -1.13
N LYS A 82 -4.98 17.06 -0.33
CA LYS A 82 -3.58 17.12 -0.78
C LYS A 82 -3.24 16.00 -1.79
N PHE A 83 -3.79 14.78 -1.63
CA PHE A 83 -3.67 13.73 -2.66
C PHE A 83 -4.31 14.18 -3.97
N ILE A 84 -5.53 14.73 -3.91
CA ILE A 84 -6.24 15.21 -5.11
C ILE A 84 -5.44 16.31 -5.82
N SER A 85 -4.90 17.27 -5.07
CA SER A 85 -4.18 18.40 -5.64
C SER A 85 -2.81 18.04 -6.23
N ASP A 86 -2.07 17.12 -5.61
CA ASP A 86 -0.67 16.85 -5.95
C ASP A 86 -0.44 15.43 -6.48
N GLY A 87 -0.95 14.42 -5.75
CA GLY A 87 -0.65 13.01 -6.02
C GLY A 87 -1.41 12.43 -7.20
N LEU A 88 -2.74 12.60 -7.22
CA LEU A 88 -3.60 12.00 -8.23
C LEU A 88 -3.39 12.59 -9.63
N ARG A 89 -2.84 13.80 -9.72
CA ARG A 89 -2.44 14.42 -11.01
C ARG A 89 -1.32 13.68 -11.75
N LEU A 90 -0.61 12.79 -11.04
CA LEU A 90 0.44 11.97 -11.66
C LEU A 90 -0.14 10.73 -12.36
N ILE A 91 -1.41 10.40 -12.11
CA ILE A 91 -2.11 9.28 -12.70
C ILE A 91 -2.77 9.75 -13.99
N ASP A 92 -2.27 9.26 -15.12
CA ASP A 92 -2.80 9.61 -16.44
C ASP A 92 -4.09 8.86 -16.75
N GLU A 93 -4.18 7.59 -16.27
CA GLU A 93 -5.32 6.70 -16.51
C GLU A 93 -5.43 5.71 -15.36
N THR A 94 -6.64 5.48 -14.86
CA THR A 94 -6.95 4.45 -13.86
C THR A 94 -7.57 3.24 -14.55
N TRP A 95 -6.94 2.06 -14.40
CA TRP A 95 -7.43 0.80 -14.95
C TRP A 95 -8.30 0.04 -13.93
N GLY A 96 -8.03 0.22 -12.64
CA GLY A 96 -8.78 -0.39 -11.56
C GLY A 96 -8.40 0.16 -10.20
N LEU A 97 -9.38 0.14 -9.29
CA LEU A 97 -9.25 0.53 -7.88
C LEU A 97 -9.57 -0.68 -7.01
N GLU A 98 -8.93 -0.79 -5.85
CA GLU A 98 -9.08 -1.92 -4.92
C GLU A 98 -9.04 -3.28 -5.63
N VAL A 99 -8.06 -3.45 -6.54
CA VAL A 99 -7.97 -4.60 -7.43
C VAL A 99 -7.54 -5.83 -6.63
N GLY A 100 -8.45 -6.80 -6.48
CA GLY A 100 -8.14 -8.09 -5.87
C GLY A 100 -7.22 -8.94 -6.76
N LEU A 101 -6.07 -9.29 -6.25
CA LEU A 101 -4.99 -9.98 -6.96
C LEU A 101 -4.66 -11.30 -6.26
N ILE A 102 -4.43 -12.34 -7.05
CA ILE A 102 -3.98 -13.63 -6.56
C ILE A 102 -2.90 -14.22 -7.49
N LEU A 103 -1.84 -14.71 -6.91
CA LEU A 103 -0.91 -15.60 -7.59
C LEU A 103 -1.10 -17.00 -7.02
N ASP A 104 -1.72 -17.86 -7.82
CA ASP A 104 -2.21 -19.17 -7.39
C ASP A 104 -1.16 -19.97 -6.62
N GLY A 105 -1.59 -20.49 -5.46
CA GLY A 105 -0.75 -21.30 -4.57
C GLY A 105 0.32 -20.52 -3.80
N LEU A 106 0.48 -19.22 -4.02
CA LEU A 106 1.56 -18.44 -3.43
C LEU A 106 1.07 -17.33 -2.49
N TYR A 107 0.25 -16.40 -2.98
CA TYR A 107 -0.24 -15.28 -2.18
C TYR A 107 -1.45 -14.58 -2.82
N ALA A 108 -2.13 -13.76 -2.03
CA ALA A 108 -3.19 -12.87 -2.48
C ALA A 108 -3.05 -11.47 -1.85
N GLY A 109 -3.75 -10.50 -2.40
CA GLY A 109 -3.84 -9.16 -1.83
C GLY A 109 -4.68 -8.22 -2.67
N THR A 110 -4.73 -6.96 -2.28
CA THR A 110 -5.48 -5.92 -2.98
C THR A 110 -4.54 -4.75 -3.29
N ALA A 111 -4.50 -4.33 -4.54
CA ALA A 111 -3.77 -3.14 -4.95
C ALA A 111 -4.71 -1.94 -4.92
N ASP A 112 -4.30 -0.85 -4.29
CA ASP A 112 -5.12 0.36 -4.15
C ASP A 112 -5.53 0.90 -5.53
N CYS A 113 -4.58 0.99 -6.45
CA CYS A 113 -4.83 1.47 -7.80
C CYS A 113 -3.87 0.81 -8.81
N VAL A 114 -4.39 0.50 -9.99
CA VAL A 114 -3.62 0.06 -11.15
C VAL A 114 -3.92 1.01 -12.30
N GLY A 115 -2.90 1.49 -13.00
CA GLY A 115 -3.10 2.45 -14.08
C GLY A 115 -1.82 2.92 -14.76
N LEU A 116 -1.89 4.06 -15.42
CA LEU A 116 -0.74 4.72 -16.04
C LEU A 116 -0.25 5.87 -15.16
N VAL A 117 1.06 5.91 -14.92
CA VAL A 117 1.75 7.04 -14.29
C VAL A 117 2.86 7.49 -15.21
N LYS A 118 2.76 8.71 -15.72
CA LYS A 118 3.70 9.26 -16.70
C LYS A 118 3.83 8.35 -17.94
N GLY A 119 2.68 7.84 -18.42
CA GLY A 119 2.57 6.96 -19.57
C GLY A 119 3.05 5.51 -19.35
N ILE A 120 3.40 5.13 -18.12
CA ILE A 120 3.95 3.80 -17.79
C ILE A 120 2.95 2.99 -16.94
N PRO A 121 2.61 1.73 -17.34
CA PRO A 121 1.80 0.83 -16.54
C PRO A 121 2.39 0.62 -15.14
N SER A 122 1.58 0.86 -14.10
CA SER A 122 2.04 0.95 -12.72
C SER A 122 1.07 0.32 -11.74
N ILE A 123 1.62 -0.26 -10.66
CA ILE A 123 0.91 -0.39 -9.40
C ILE A 123 1.12 0.89 -8.62
N ILE A 124 0.04 1.47 -8.14
CA ILE A 124 0.03 2.73 -7.39
C ILE A 124 -0.51 2.44 -6.00
N ASP A 125 0.19 2.90 -4.99
CA ASP A 125 -0.13 2.64 -3.58
C ASP A 125 -0.14 3.98 -2.81
N PHE A 126 -1.23 4.24 -2.11
CA PHE A 126 -1.44 5.47 -1.35
C PHE A 126 -1.03 5.25 0.11
N LYS A 127 -0.15 6.09 0.62
CA LYS A 127 0.34 5.97 2.00
C LYS A 127 0.18 7.27 2.77
N THR A 128 -0.42 7.16 3.94
CA THR A 128 -0.39 8.24 4.93
C THR A 128 0.72 7.99 5.95
N ALA A 129 1.33 9.03 6.44
CA ALA A 129 2.38 8.93 7.45
C ALA A 129 2.29 10.07 8.47
N LYS A 130 2.86 9.89 9.67
CA LYS A 130 3.02 10.98 10.63
C LYS A 130 4.05 12.01 10.14
N LYS A 131 5.11 11.50 9.49
CA LYS A 131 6.17 12.26 8.79
C LYS A 131 6.61 11.46 7.58
N ILE A 132 7.03 12.14 6.51
CA ILE A 132 7.57 11.47 5.33
C ILE A 132 8.71 10.55 5.74
N LYS A 133 8.58 9.29 5.34
CA LYS A 133 9.59 8.26 5.61
C LYS A 133 10.75 8.38 4.63
N ARG A 134 11.93 7.95 5.06
CA ARG A 134 13.07 7.77 4.17
C ARG A 134 12.82 6.57 3.25
N ARG A 135 13.43 6.59 2.05
CA ARG A 135 13.29 5.51 1.07
C ARG A 135 13.71 4.13 1.61
N ASP A 136 14.77 4.09 2.40
CA ASP A 136 15.29 2.88 3.03
C ASP A 136 14.35 2.28 4.10
N TRP A 137 13.39 3.05 4.61
CA TRP A 137 12.42 2.61 5.62
C TRP A 137 11.10 2.11 5.04
N ILE A 138 10.92 2.18 3.73
CA ILE A 138 9.69 1.80 3.03
C ILE A 138 9.89 0.63 2.06
N GLU A 139 10.93 -0.16 2.28
CA GLU A 139 11.23 -1.33 1.45
C GLU A 139 10.01 -2.25 1.32
N ASP A 140 9.29 -2.51 2.41
CA ASP A 140 8.10 -3.37 2.42
C ASP A 140 7.00 -2.85 1.48
N TYR A 141 6.89 -1.53 1.25
CA TYR A 141 5.93 -0.98 0.28
C TYR A 141 6.36 -1.30 -1.16
N PHE A 142 7.66 -1.27 -1.46
CA PHE A 142 8.16 -1.67 -2.77
C PHE A 142 7.97 -3.16 -3.02
N LEU A 143 8.23 -4.00 -2.01
CA LEU A 143 7.99 -5.44 -2.08
C LEU A 143 6.50 -5.75 -2.29
N GLN A 144 5.62 -5.05 -1.59
CA GLN A 144 4.17 -5.15 -1.74
C GLN A 144 3.74 -4.78 -3.17
N GLY A 145 4.20 -3.66 -3.69
CA GLY A 145 3.88 -3.22 -5.05
C GLY A 145 4.41 -4.19 -6.12
N CYS A 146 5.63 -4.72 -5.96
CA CYS A 146 6.17 -5.73 -6.87
C CYS A 146 5.39 -7.04 -6.82
N ALA A 147 4.95 -7.48 -5.63
CA ALA A 147 4.05 -8.64 -5.50
C ALA A 147 2.76 -8.43 -6.29
N TYR A 148 2.13 -7.28 -6.15
CA TYR A 148 0.90 -6.96 -6.87
C TYR A 148 1.12 -6.85 -8.37
N ALA A 149 2.21 -6.23 -8.84
CA ALA A 149 2.55 -6.18 -10.26
C ALA A 149 2.70 -7.59 -10.85
N ASN A 150 3.42 -8.48 -10.17
CA ASN A 150 3.59 -9.85 -10.63
C ASN A 150 2.26 -10.62 -10.70
N ALA A 151 1.40 -10.49 -9.68
CA ALA A 151 0.08 -11.13 -9.68
C ALA A 151 -0.81 -10.58 -10.80
N HIS A 152 -0.85 -9.25 -10.98
CA HIS A 152 -1.60 -8.60 -12.04
C HIS A 152 -1.13 -9.04 -13.44
N ASN A 153 0.18 -9.11 -13.64
CA ASN A 153 0.75 -9.55 -14.92
C ASN A 153 0.33 -10.98 -15.29
N VAL A 154 0.26 -11.87 -14.29
CA VAL A 154 -0.20 -13.26 -14.51
C VAL A 154 -1.70 -13.32 -14.74
N MET A 155 -2.51 -12.63 -13.91
CA MET A 155 -3.97 -12.67 -13.98
C MET A 155 -4.53 -12.04 -15.27
N PHE A 156 -3.93 -10.94 -15.71
CA PHE A 156 -4.47 -10.11 -16.80
C PHE A 156 -3.58 -10.05 -18.03
N ASN A 157 -2.51 -10.85 -18.08
CA ASN A 157 -1.53 -10.87 -19.16
C ASN A 157 -0.96 -9.47 -19.50
N THR A 158 -0.64 -8.71 -18.45
CA THR A 158 -0.03 -7.38 -18.56
C THR A 158 1.49 -7.43 -18.37
N ASN A 159 2.17 -6.30 -18.51
CA ASN A 159 3.61 -6.18 -18.29
C ASN A 159 3.94 -4.95 -17.43
N ILE A 160 3.37 -4.91 -16.23
CA ILE A 160 3.63 -3.86 -15.24
C ILE A 160 5.01 -4.09 -14.65
N LYS A 161 5.88 -3.08 -14.76
CA LYS A 161 7.25 -3.05 -14.20
C LYS A 161 7.57 -1.74 -13.50
N GLN A 162 6.54 -1.05 -13.04
CA GLN A 162 6.66 0.15 -12.24
C GLN A 162 5.76 0.08 -11.01
N VAL A 163 6.31 0.48 -9.87
CA VAL A 163 5.57 0.69 -8.62
C VAL A 163 5.73 2.15 -8.23
N VAL A 164 4.64 2.81 -7.90
CA VAL A 164 4.61 4.21 -7.48
C VAL A 164 3.94 4.28 -6.11
N ILE A 165 4.69 4.72 -5.11
CA ILE A 165 4.16 5.02 -3.78
C ILE A 165 3.93 6.52 -3.69
N LEU A 166 2.70 6.93 -3.53
CA LEU A 166 2.32 8.31 -3.27
C LEU A 166 2.11 8.47 -1.77
N MET A 167 2.93 9.28 -1.12
CA MET A 167 2.89 9.44 0.33
C MET A 167 2.61 10.89 0.72
N ILE A 168 1.69 11.07 1.66
CA ILE A 168 1.43 12.35 2.30
C ILE A 168 1.52 12.20 3.81
N ASP A 169 2.19 13.15 4.46
CA ASP A 169 2.27 13.18 5.90
C ASP A 169 1.26 14.18 6.53
N ARG A 170 1.25 14.23 7.86
CA ARG A 170 0.33 15.12 8.61
C ARG A 170 0.68 16.60 8.54
N ASP A 171 1.85 16.95 7.99
CA ASP A 171 2.22 18.32 7.67
C ASP A 171 1.88 18.67 6.21
N LEU A 172 1.12 17.80 5.52
CA LEU A 172 0.68 17.93 4.13
C LEU A 172 1.87 17.98 3.15
N ILE A 173 2.98 17.35 3.50
CA ILE A 173 4.11 17.17 2.60
C ILE A 173 3.82 15.96 1.71
N PHE A 174 3.83 16.18 0.40
CA PHE A 174 3.68 15.13 -0.61
C PHE A 174 5.05 14.60 -1.04
N LYS A 175 5.18 13.29 -1.21
CA LYS A 175 6.34 12.65 -1.80
C LYS A 175 5.98 11.45 -2.66
N GLU A 176 6.52 11.41 -3.87
CA GLU A 176 6.49 10.28 -4.77
C GLU A 176 7.76 9.42 -4.56
N PHE A 177 7.56 8.10 -4.50
CA PHE A 177 8.65 7.13 -4.60
C PHE A 177 8.33 6.17 -5.74
N THR A 178 9.24 6.05 -6.68
CA THR A 178 9.06 5.19 -7.85
C THR A 178 10.15 4.13 -7.89
N VAL A 179 9.76 2.90 -8.18
CA VAL A 179 10.61 1.73 -8.44
C VAL A 179 10.34 1.26 -9.86
N LYS A 180 11.37 1.15 -10.70
CA LYS A 180 11.29 0.66 -12.09
C LYS A 180 12.65 0.12 -12.58
N GLY A 181 12.65 -0.53 -13.75
CA GLY A 181 13.87 -1.07 -14.35
C GLY A 181 14.58 -2.07 -13.43
N HIS A 182 15.89 -1.96 -13.31
CA HIS A 182 16.70 -2.88 -12.48
C HIS A 182 16.29 -2.91 -11.00
N GLU A 183 15.79 -1.78 -10.48
CA GLU A 183 15.32 -1.71 -9.10
C GLU A 183 14.02 -2.52 -8.91
N PHE A 184 13.11 -2.50 -9.89
CA PHE A 184 11.93 -3.35 -9.89
C PHE A 184 12.31 -4.84 -9.92
N ASP A 185 13.26 -5.22 -10.74
CA ASP A 185 13.74 -6.60 -10.81
C ASP A 185 14.39 -7.04 -9.49
N PHE A 186 15.16 -6.15 -8.85
CA PHE A 186 15.74 -6.38 -7.54
C PHE A 186 14.68 -6.66 -6.48
N PHE A 187 13.66 -5.79 -6.34
CA PHE A 187 12.59 -5.99 -5.36
C PHE A 187 11.70 -7.18 -5.69
N THR A 188 11.46 -7.46 -6.97
CA THR A 188 10.76 -8.68 -7.40
C THR A 188 11.50 -9.94 -6.95
N ASN A 189 12.82 -9.99 -7.11
CA ASN A 189 13.62 -11.13 -6.66
C ASN A 189 13.64 -11.22 -5.13
N LYS A 190 13.73 -10.10 -4.44
CA LYS A 190 13.68 -10.06 -2.99
C LYS A 190 12.32 -10.52 -2.45
N TRP A 191 11.21 -10.15 -3.10
CA TRP A 191 9.88 -10.66 -2.79
C TRP A 191 9.81 -12.19 -2.91
N LYS A 192 10.35 -12.78 -3.97
CA LYS A 192 10.42 -14.23 -4.12
C LYS A 192 11.17 -14.91 -2.96
N GLN A 193 12.24 -14.29 -2.46
CA GLN A 193 12.97 -14.80 -1.29
C GLN A 193 12.11 -14.70 0.00
N LYS A 194 11.30 -13.65 0.15
CA LYS A 194 10.35 -13.52 1.26
C LYS A 194 9.30 -14.63 1.26
N ILE A 195 8.75 -15.00 0.09
CA ILE A 195 7.83 -16.14 -0.03
C ILE A 195 8.52 -17.44 0.41
N ILE A 196 9.73 -17.70 -0.05
CA ILE A 196 10.50 -18.91 0.33
C ILE A 196 10.75 -18.93 1.84
N GLN A 197 11.17 -17.81 2.41
CA GLN A 197 11.42 -17.67 3.84
C GLN A 197 10.14 -17.91 4.66
N PHE A 198 9.02 -17.35 4.24
CA PHE A 198 7.72 -17.52 4.91
C PHE A 198 7.31 -18.99 4.94
N ASN A 199 7.39 -19.68 3.79
CA ASN A 199 7.01 -21.09 3.68
C ASN A 199 7.93 -22.05 4.45
N ARG A 200 9.17 -21.64 4.77
CA ARG A 200 10.07 -22.43 5.64
C ARG A 200 9.78 -22.28 7.12
N ASN A 201 9.13 -21.18 7.49
CA ASN A 201 8.82 -20.85 8.90
C ASN A 201 7.40 -21.27 9.30
N THR A 202 6.60 -21.73 8.33
CA THR A 202 5.23 -22.23 8.52
C THR A 202 5.19 -23.75 8.43
#